data_d5720b02d95f41d9376ddc9cabb4d777
#
_entry.id   d5720b02d95f41d9376ddc9cabb4d777
#
_cell.length_a   1.000
_cell.length_b   1.000
_cell.length_c   1.000
_cell.angle_alpha   90.00
_cell.angle_beta   90.00
_cell.angle_gamma   90.00
#
_symmetry.space_group_name_H-M   'P 1'
#
loop_
_entity.id
_entity.type
_entity.pdbx_description
1 polymer ?
#
loop_
_entity_poly.entity_id
_entity_poly.type
_entity_poly.pdbx_seq_one_letter_code
_entity_poly.pdbx_strand_id
1 'polypeptide(L)'
;MKYLITVLALIGLLAPTQAQTTDFKIRYETFIKGDIKIIGNNVINRKEKGASPNDPYNDRSPKAKLNDEFDMQYIDVDNDPNTFASSTAHFSYDGTGGKVAYAGLYWAATYPYNSGVLRGTKNIPVDKNREEASSVLFKTPDINAYVPISGELIYDGINDEKLKNAAPYVYYANVTSLLAPATKVVGDYTVANVRAALGQIEGGSAAGWALVIVYENPDSNVKKIITYDGFSAITNEESKTFSFKGFKTPEEDDFKTRIMGVTLEGDLNMMGDNVSITVPESGKTTSLESKVRPAQNFFNSSINVNDDLVTQRKPASLNTLGFDLFRMDIKNDNRYLIPNNATSLDLNYTRSRDRYFLFLTALEIENNPKEITQLYRSTRVTKLTAKDTEKGYYVIVGVFLNINNVNKRVEEMKNFGYDARVYYNRDQVLNFIYVGRFDKYEDAMKKVEEIRENTEIPDPWILDVANYE
;
A
#
# COMPACT_ATOMS: atom_id res chain seq x y z
N MET A 1 50.81 12.02 -52.99
CA MET A 1 49.46 11.73 -52.54
C MET A 1 49.53 11.03 -51.18
N LYS A 2 49.27 11.77 -50.10
CA LYS A 2 49.29 11.24 -48.74
C LYS A 2 47.82 11.06 -48.32
N TYR A 3 47.39 9.83 -48.04
CA TYR A 3 46.06 9.53 -47.49
C TYR A 3 46.10 9.70 -45.98
N LEU A 4 45.30 10.62 -45.47
CA LEU A 4 45.05 10.86 -44.04
C LEU A 4 43.89 9.96 -43.63
N ILE A 5 44.14 8.94 -42.80
CA ILE A 5 43.10 8.10 -42.21
C ILE A 5 42.66 8.75 -40.90
N THR A 6 41.47 9.30 -40.88
CA THR A 6 40.81 9.80 -39.68
C THR A 6 40.14 8.64 -38.94
N VAL A 7 40.69 8.27 -37.78
CA VAL A 7 40.05 7.31 -36.88
C VAL A 7 39.06 8.09 -36.02
N LEU A 8 37.78 7.87 -36.24
CA LEU A 8 36.71 8.35 -35.34
C LEU A 8 36.66 7.43 -34.13
N ALA A 9 37.11 7.90 -32.97
CA ALA A 9 36.91 7.22 -31.70
C ALA A 9 35.46 7.45 -31.24
N LEU A 10 34.64 6.40 -31.29
CA LEU A 10 33.33 6.40 -30.67
C LEU A 10 33.52 6.26 -29.16
N ILE A 11 33.46 7.39 -28.44
CA ILE A 11 33.38 7.40 -26.98
C ILE A 11 31.89 7.08 -26.63
N GLY A 12 31.62 5.82 -26.34
CA GLY A 12 30.35 5.42 -25.74
C GLY A 12 30.24 6.05 -24.37
N LEU A 13 29.35 7.02 -24.21
CA LEU A 13 28.88 7.52 -22.92
C LEU A 13 28.17 6.37 -22.20
N LEU A 14 28.87 5.65 -21.33
CA LEU A 14 28.28 4.84 -20.30
C LEU A 14 27.60 5.81 -19.32
N ALA A 15 26.32 6.05 -19.49
CA ALA A 15 25.54 6.68 -18.44
C ALA A 15 25.61 5.78 -17.20
N PRO A 16 25.96 6.30 -16.01
CA PRO A 16 25.85 5.52 -14.80
C PRO A 16 24.38 5.14 -14.62
N THR A 17 24.09 3.85 -14.62
CA THR A 17 22.81 3.33 -14.18
C THR A 17 22.70 3.68 -12.69
N GLN A 18 21.98 4.75 -12.37
CA GLN A 18 21.61 5.03 -10.99
C GLN A 18 20.76 3.86 -10.51
N ALA A 19 21.16 3.27 -9.39
CA ALA A 19 20.31 2.34 -8.65
C ALA A 19 18.98 3.03 -8.41
N GLN A 20 17.90 2.45 -8.92
CA GLN A 20 16.55 3.00 -8.77
C GLN A 20 16.07 2.70 -7.34
N THR A 21 16.47 3.48 -6.36
CA THR A 21 15.72 3.57 -5.12
C THR A 21 14.46 4.34 -5.45
N THR A 22 13.32 3.67 -5.49
CA THR A 22 12.05 4.36 -5.71
C THR A 22 11.66 5.03 -4.41
N ASP A 23 11.78 6.33 -4.32
CA ASP A 23 11.37 7.09 -3.15
C ASP A 23 9.91 6.81 -2.82
N PHE A 24 9.62 6.69 -1.53
CA PHE A 24 8.26 6.53 -1.05
C PHE A 24 7.41 7.75 -1.42
N LYS A 25 6.24 7.48 -1.97
CA LYS A 25 5.22 8.49 -2.29
C LYS A 25 3.92 8.20 -1.56
N ILE A 26 3.12 9.22 -1.33
CA ILE A 26 1.74 9.03 -0.90
C ILE A 26 1.01 8.32 -2.04
N ARG A 27 0.54 7.10 -1.77
CA ARG A 27 -0.26 6.31 -2.71
C ARG A 27 -1.73 6.67 -2.62
N TYR A 28 -2.21 6.82 -1.39
CA TYR A 28 -3.60 7.19 -1.13
C TYR A 28 -3.68 8.01 0.15
N GLU A 29 -4.50 9.05 0.13
CA GLU A 29 -4.84 9.81 1.33
C GLU A 29 -6.28 10.29 1.28
N THR A 30 -6.93 10.31 2.42
CA THR A 30 -8.31 10.80 2.55
C THR A 30 -8.65 11.20 3.97
N PHE A 31 -9.73 11.98 4.09
CA PHE A 31 -10.53 12.04 5.31
C PHE A 31 -11.80 11.24 5.09
N ILE A 32 -12.13 10.35 6.02
CA ILE A 32 -13.28 9.47 5.89
C ILE A 32 -13.87 9.13 7.27
N LYS A 33 -15.20 9.08 7.37
CA LYS A 33 -15.85 8.26 8.39
C LYS A 33 -15.71 6.81 7.98
N GLY A 34 -14.67 6.16 8.45
CA GLY A 34 -14.28 4.87 7.94
C GLY A 34 -13.01 4.35 8.59
N ASP A 35 -12.53 3.25 8.07
CA ASP A 35 -11.36 2.54 8.57
C ASP A 35 -10.49 2.05 7.42
N ILE A 36 -9.22 1.74 7.74
CA ILE A 36 -8.31 1.03 6.84
C ILE A 36 -7.96 -0.33 7.44
N LYS A 37 -7.95 -1.35 6.59
CA LYS A 37 -7.38 -2.67 6.92
C LYS A 37 -6.38 -3.09 5.87
N ILE A 38 -5.38 -3.82 6.34
CA ILE A 38 -4.45 -4.55 5.48
C ILE A 38 -4.58 -6.03 5.82
N ILE A 39 -4.83 -6.85 4.80
CA ILE A 39 -4.82 -8.30 4.87
C ILE A 39 -3.77 -8.83 3.91
N GLY A 40 -3.27 -10.03 4.14
CA GLY A 40 -2.29 -10.64 3.25
C GLY A 40 -1.82 -12.00 3.74
N ASN A 41 -0.98 -12.63 2.94
CA ASN A 41 -0.34 -13.90 3.31
C ASN A 41 0.99 -14.08 2.58
N ASN A 42 1.86 -14.95 3.12
CA ASN A 42 3.01 -15.45 2.41
C ASN A 42 2.59 -16.42 1.28
N VAL A 43 3.43 -16.56 0.25
CA VAL A 43 3.15 -17.42 -0.93
C VAL A 43 4.16 -18.55 -1.09
N ILE A 44 5.18 -18.59 -0.24
CA ILE A 44 6.16 -19.66 -0.16
C ILE A 44 6.25 -20.18 1.28
N ASN A 45 6.64 -21.44 1.41
CA ASN A 45 6.81 -22.10 2.69
C ASN A 45 7.97 -23.11 2.60
N ARG A 46 8.37 -23.67 3.73
CA ARG A 46 9.46 -24.63 3.83
C ARG A 46 9.12 -25.97 3.15
N LYS A 47 10.13 -26.59 2.56
CA LYS A 47 10.11 -28.00 2.21
C LYS A 47 10.67 -28.80 3.37
N GLU A 48 9.85 -29.64 3.96
CA GLU A 48 10.20 -30.47 5.10
C GLU A 48 9.61 -31.87 4.94
N LYS A 49 10.34 -32.89 5.42
CA LYS A 49 9.87 -34.28 5.29
C LYS A 49 8.60 -34.50 6.12
N GLY A 50 7.54 -34.93 5.44
CA GLY A 50 6.25 -35.20 6.06
C GLY A 50 5.35 -34.00 6.25
N ALA A 51 5.74 -32.81 5.76
CA ALA A 51 4.91 -31.62 5.72
C ALA A 51 4.57 -31.23 4.27
N SER A 52 3.34 -30.76 4.06
CA SER A 52 2.93 -30.11 2.82
C SER A 52 3.34 -28.61 2.85
N PRO A 53 3.61 -27.98 1.71
CA PRO A 53 3.79 -26.54 1.66
C PRO A 53 2.56 -25.77 2.15
N ASN A 54 1.38 -26.40 2.08
CA ASN A 54 0.12 -25.83 2.56
C ASN A 54 -0.10 -25.99 4.07
N ASP A 55 0.78 -26.76 4.76
CA ASP A 55 0.72 -26.87 6.21
C ASP A 55 1.30 -25.60 6.87
N PRO A 56 0.63 -25.04 7.87
CA PRO A 56 1.14 -23.88 8.58
C PRO A 56 2.52 -24.15 9.22
N TYR A 57 3.44 -23.19 9.11
CA TYR A 57 4.68 -23.20 9.88
C TYR A 57 4.48 -22.38 11.15
N ASN A 58 4.49 -23.06 12.31
CA ASN A 58 4.10 -22.47 13.58
C ASN A 58 5.24 -22.42 14.60
N ASP A 59 6.45 -22.87 14.25
CA ASP A 59 7.59 -22.76 15.16
C ASP A 59 8.03 -21.31 15.31
N ARG A 60 7.88 -20.79 16.50
CA ARG A 60 8.33 -19.46 16.95
C ARG A 60 9.27 -19.58 18.16
N SER A 61 9.84 -20.76 18.38
CA SER A 61 10.83 -20.97 19.44
C SER A 61 12.14 -20.22 19.13
N PRO A 62 13.00 -19.97 20.11
CA PRO A 62 14.32 -19.40 19.89
C PRO A 62 15.25 -20.25 18.99
N LYS A 63 14.84 -21.48 18.67
CA LYS A 63 15.55 -22.40 17.77
C LYS A 63 14.82 -22.62 16.44
N ALA A 64 13.74 -21.87 16.20
CA ALA A 64 13.04 -21.94 14.92
C ALA A 64 14.00 -21.57 13.79
N LYS A 65 13.97 -22.39 12.74
CA LYS A 65 14.77 -22.14 11.55
C LYS A 65 14.22 -20.93 10.77
N LEU A 66 15.13 -20.24 10.13
CA LEU A 66 14.86 -19.12 9.26
C LEU A 66 14.63 -19.58 7.81
N ASN A 67 14.19 -18.65 6.96
CA ASN A 67 13.91 -18.90 5.53
C ASN A 67 15.16 -19.36 4.74
N ASP A 68 16.36 -18.95 5.15
CA ASP A 68 17.65 -19.36 4.54
C ASP A 68 18.13 -20.75 4.96
N GLU A 69 17.49 -21.36 5.95
CA GLU A 69 17.79 -22.70 6.44
C GLU A 69 16.86 -23.79 5.84
N PHE A 70 15.93 -23.39 4.99
CA PHE A 70 15.00 -24.30 4.30
C PHE A 70 15.13 -24.23 2.78
N ASP A 71 14.87 -25.35 2.14
CA ASP A 71 14.44 -25.32 0.74
C ASP A 71 13.03 -24.74 0.67
N MET A 72 12.87 -23.60 0.03
CA MET A 72 11.57 -22.96 -0.10
C MET A 72 10.79 -23.48 -1.30
N GLN A 73 9.48 -23.58 -1.17
CA GLN A 73 8.56 -24.05 -2.21
C GLN A 73 7.25 -23.26 -2.18
N TYR A 74 6.53 -23.25 -3.30
CA TYR A 74 5.25 -22.55 -3.38
C TYR A 74 4.19 -23.18 -2.47
N ILE A 75 3.39 -22.31 -1.85
CA ILE A 75 2.09 -22.62 -1.27
C ILE A 75 1.08 -22.67 -2.43
N ASP A 76 0.19 -23.66 -2.42
CA ASP A 76 -0.90 -23.78 -3.38
C ASP A 76 -2.13 -24.36 -2.69
N VAL A 77 -3.04 -23.46 -2.22
CA VAL A 77 -4.18 -23.85 -1.37
C VAL A 77 -5.45 -24.14 -2.14
N ASP A 78 -5.52 -23.85 -3.43
CA ASP A 78 -6.73 -24.03 -4.24
C ASP A 78 -6.70 -25.25 -5.15
N ASN A 79 -5.53 -25.84 -5.39
CA ASN A 79 -5.32 -26.97 -6.29
C ASN A 79 -5.87 -26.72 -7.71
N ASP A 80 -5.92 -25.47 -8.18
CA ASP A 80 -6.32 -25.12 -9.53
C ASP A 80 -5.15 -25.43 -10.48
N PRO A 81 -5.32 -26.27 -11.51
CA PRO A 81 -4.23 -26.62 -12.43
C PRO A 81 -3.69 -25.43 -13.25
N ASN A 82 -4.37 -24.29 -13.23
CA ASN A 82 -3.93 -23.07 -13.91
C ASN A 82 -3.10 -22.15 -12.99
N THR A 83 -2.94 -22.50 -11.72
CA THR A 83 -2.09 -21.78 -10.77
C THR A 83 -0.91 -22.65 -10.34
N PHE A 84 0.25 -22.05 -10.10
CA PHE A 84 1.41 -22.73 -9.54
C PHE A 84 1.64 -22.37 -8.07
N ALA A 85 0.96 -21.35 -7.59
CA ALA A 85 0.99 -20.85 -6.22
C ALA A 85 -0.30 -20.13 -5.90
N SER A 86 -0.83 -20.34 -4.70
CA SER A 86 -1.99 -19.61 -4.21
C SER A 86 -1.98 -19.54 -2.69
N SER A 87 -2.39 -18.40 -2.12
CA SER A 87 -2.64 -18.26 -0.68
C SER A 87 -3.79 -17.29 -0.39
N THR A 88 -4.43 -17.45 0.78
CA THR A 88 -5.69 -16.77 1.09
C THR A 88 -5.59 -16.00 2.40
N ALA A 89 -6.24 -14.84 2.48
CA ALA A 89 -6.49 -14.09 3.71
C ALA A 89 -7.95 -13.63 3.79
N HIS A 90 -8.50 -13.60 4.99
CA HIS A 90 -9.89 -13.22 5.25
C HIS A 90 -10.01 -11.74 5.58
N PHE A 91 -10.98 -11.06 4.95
CA PHE A 91 -11.37 -9.70 5.31
C PHE A 91 -12.72 -9.68 6.02
N SER A 92 -12.79 -8.89 7.07
CA SER A 92 -14.03 -8.50 7.75
C SER A 92 -13.96 -7.03 8.12
N TYR A 93 -15.10 -6.35 8.20
CA TYR A 93 -15.13 -4.96 8.69
C TYR A 93 -14.83 -4.89 10.20
N ASP A 94 -14.32 -3.71 10.64
CA ASP A 94 -14.42 -3.29 12.02
C ASP A 94 -15.75 -2.50 12.14
N GLY A 95 -16.70 -2.98 12.93
CA GLY A 95 -18.05 -2.39 13.00
C GLY A 95 -18.97 -2.82 11.86
N THR A 96 -19.95 -1.96 11.52
CA THR A 96 -20.98 -2.26 10.51
C THR A 96 -20.45 -2.30 9.08
N GLY A 97 -19.31 -1.62 8.83
CA GLY A 97 -18.74 -1.50 7.49
C GLY A 97 -19.56 -0.63 6.55
N GLY A 98 -19.12 -0.51 5.31
CA GLY A 98 -19.75 0.30 4.27
C GLY A 98 -19.07 0.12 2.93
N LYS A 99 -19.21 1.10 2.07
CA LYS A 99 -18.61 1.07 0.73
C LYS A 99 -17.10 1.09 0.80
N VAL A 100 -16.46 0.33 -0.09
CA VAL A 100 -15.02 0.41 -0.30
C VAL A 100 -14.70 1.71 -1.03
N ALA A 101 -13.89 2.56 -0.39
CA ALA A 101 -13.43 3.82 -0.96
C ALA A 101 -12.13 3.66 -1.75
N TYR A 102 -11.28 2.71 -1.34
CA TYR A 102 -10.02 2.40 -2.00
C TYR A 102 -9.60 0.97 -1.72
N ALA A 103 -8.99 0.33 -2.72
CA ALA A 103 -8.34 -0.95 -2.57
C ALA A 103 -7.04 -1.02 -3.40
N GLY A 104 -5.93 -1.32 -2.72
CA GLY A 104 -4.61 -1.47 -3.33
C GLY A 104 -4.05 -2.86 -3.09
N LEU A 105 -3.74 -3.60 -4.15
CA LEU A 105 -3.10 -4.91 -4.09
C LEU A 105 -1.60 -4.75 -4.33
N TYR A 106 -0.80 -5.34 -3.43
CA TYR A 106 0.65 -5.40 -3.50
C TYR A 106 1.11 -6.83 -3.51
N TRP A 107 2.17 -7.14 -4.28
CA TRP A 107 2.89 -8.40 -4.18
C TRP A 107 4.38 -8.15 -4.32
N ALA A 108 5.14 -8.92 -3.56
CA ALA A 108 6.57 -8.75 -3.44
C ALA A 108 7.26 -10.08 -3.15
N ALA A 109 8.47 -10.23 -3.62
CA ALA A 109 9.31 -11.39 -3.32
C ALA A 109 10.78 -11.07 -3.52
N THR A 110 11.66 -11.87 -2.90
CA THR A 110 13.04 -12.01 -3.30
C THR A 110 13.10 -12.98 -4.50
N TYR A 111 13.65 -12.53 -5.64
CA TYR A 111 13.57 -13.29 -6.89
C TYR A 111 14.76 -13.02 -7.82
N PRO A 112 15.98 -13.47 -7.45
CA PRO A 112 17.15 -13.35 -8.34
C PRO A 112 17.11 -14.32 -9.52
N TYR A 113 16.47 -15.50 -9.35
CA TYR A 113 16.31 -16.57 -10.31
C TYR A 113 15.22 -17.55 -9.81
N ASN A 114 14.77 -18.49 -10.67
CA ASN A 114 13.67 -19.38 -10.33
C ASN A 114 14.00 -20.32 -9.15
N SER A 115 15.19 -20.91 -9.10
CA SER A 115 15.53 -21.79 -7.97
C SER A 115 17.03 -21.92 -7.74
N GLY A 116 17.38 -22.15 -6.48
CA GLY A 116 18.74 -22.34 -6.02
C GLY A 116 18.91 -23.51 -5.06
N VAL A 117 20.16 -23.86 -4.78
CA VAL A 117 20.55 -24.90 -3.83
C VAL A 117 21.81 -24.50 -3.08
N LEU A 118 21.88 -24.83 -1.80
CA LEU A 118 23.10 -24.67 -1.01
C LEU A 118 24.09 -25.81 -1.34
N ARG A 119 25.29 -25.46 -1.82
CA ARG A 119 26.40 -26.40 -2.00
C ARG A 119 27.60 -25.93 -1.16
N GLY A 120 27.88 -26.66 -0.09
CA GLY A 120 28.83 -26.21 0.90
C GLY A 120 28.33 -24.94 1.61
N THR A 121 29.01 -23.83 1.42
CA THR A 121 28.61 -22.52 2.00
C THR A 121 28.10 -21.53 0.92
N LYS A 122 27.83 -21.99 -0.31
CA LYS A 122 27.44 -21.10 -1.40
C LYS A 122 26.07 -21.50 -1.93
N ASN A 123 25.21 -20.51 -2.09
CA ASN A 123 23.97 -20.66 -2.83
C ASN A 123 24.26 -20.60 -4.34
N ILE A 124 23.82 -21.62 -5.06
CA ILE A 124 24.09 -21.80 -6.50
C ILE A 124 22.75 -21.89 -7.23
N PRO A 125 22.53 -21.06 -8.26
CA PRO A 125 21.35 -21.18 -9.10
C PRO A 125 21.28 -22.53 -9.80
N VAL A 126 20.16 -23.22 -9.69
CA VAL A 126 19.84 -24.45 -10.43
C VAL A 126 19.04 -24.13 -11.67
N ASP A 127 18.02 -23.30 -11.54
CA ASP A 127 17.32 -22.67 -12.65
C ASP A 127 17.57 -21.16 -12.62
N LYS A 128 18.35 -20.69 -13.59
CA LYS A 128 18.78 -19.29 -13.71
C LYS A 128 17.74 -18.37 -14.36
N ASN A 129 16.66 -18.95 -14.89
CA ASN A 129 15.60 -18.15 -15.48
C ASN A 129 14.99 -17.23 -14.40
N ARG A 130 14.49 -16.12 -14.85
CA ARG A 130 13.69 -15.20 -14.05
C ARG A 130 12.52 -14.80 -14.91
N GLU A 131 11.36 -15.33 -14.56
CA GLU A 131 10.14 -15.08 -15.34
C GLU A 131 9.52 -13.75 -14.95
N GLU A 132 8.62 -13.26 -15.82
CA GLU A 132 7.87 -12.04 -15.61
C GLU A 132 7.00 -12.13 -14.34
N ALA A 133 7.07 -11.12 -13.47
CA ALA A 133 6.36 -11.06 -12.19
C ALA A 133 5.32 -9.94 -12.09
N SER A 134 5.10 -9.20 -13.21
CA SER A 134 4.21 -8.04 -13.26
C SER A 134 2.73 -8.35 -13.16
N SER A 135 2.33 -9.63 -13.20
CA SER A 135 0.94 -10.04 -13.14
C SER A 135 0.69 -11.17 -12.15
N VAL A 136 -0.48 -11.11 -11.50
CA VAL A 136 -0.99 -12.13 -10.58
C VAL A 136 -2.44 -12.46 -10.92
N LEU A 137 -2.94 -13.55 -10.35
CA LEU A 137 -4.36 -13.87 -10.39
C LEU A 137 -5.02 -13.52 -9.05
N PHE A 138 -6.14 -12.84 -9.10
CA PHE A 138 -6.83 -12.35 -7.91
C PHE A 138 -8.27 -12.84 -7.86
N LYS A 139 -8.69 -13.39 -6.73
CA LYS A 139 -10.05 -13.87 -6.47
C LYS A 139 -10.62 -13.18 -5.25
N THR A 140 -11.84 -12.68 -5.38
CA THR A 140 -12.55 -11.95 -4.33
C THR A 140 -13.75 -12.77 -3.81
N PRO A 141 -14.32 -12.42 -2.64
CA PRO A 141 -15.55 -13.08 -2.13
C PRO A 141 -16.76 -12.95 -3.04
N ASP A 142 -16.80 -11.89 -3.86
CA ASP A 142 -17.92 -11.61 -4.78
C ASP A 142 -17.74 -12.33 -6.13
N ILE A 143 -16.49 -12.47 -6.59
CA ILE A 143 -16.15 -13.08 -7.88
C ILE A 143 -15.47 -14.43 -7.62
N ASN A 144 -16.21 -15.53 -7.82
CA ASN A 144 -15.70 -16.89 -7.60
C ASN A 144 -14.83 -17.40 -8.77
N ALA A 145 -14.09 -16.53 -9.42
CA ALA A 145 -13.15 -16.84 -10.49
C ALA A 145 -11.91 -15.98 -10.35
N TYR A 146 -10.78 -16.42 -10.88
CA TYR A 146 -9.59 -15.62 -10.93
C TYR A 146 -9.70 -14.52 -12.00
N VAL A 147 -9.35 -13.31 -11.59
CA VAL A 147 -9.20 -12.15 -12.48
C VAL A 147 -7.70 -11.85 -12.59
N PRO A 148 -7.14 -11.79 -13.82
CA PRO A 148 -5.75 -11.39 -14.00
C PRO A 148 -5.58 -9.90 -13.65
N ILE A 149 -4.57 -9.62 -12.84
CA ILE A 149 -4.21 -8.27 -12.41
C ILE A 149 -2.78 -7.97 -12.85
N SER A 150 -2.61 -6.93 -13.63
CA SER A 150 -1.29 -6.39 -13.98
C SER A 150 -0.93 -5.24 -13.04
N GLY A 151 0.32 -5.22 -12.57
CA GLY A 151 0.81 -4.23 -11.62
C GLY A 151 1.76 -3.21 -12.22
N GLU A 152 1.78 -2.04 -11.59
CA GLU A 152 2.82 -1.03 -11.71
C GLU A 152 4.05 -1.49 -10.94
N LEU A 153 5.22 -1.50 -11.56
CA LEU A 153 6.47 -1.81 -10.89
C LEU A 153 6.82 -0.66 -9.93
N ILE A 154 6.94 -0.98 -8.63
CA ILE A 154 7.48 -0.05 -7.64
C ILE A 154 9.00 -0.18 -7.59
N TYR A 155 9.52 -1.40 -7.51
CA TYR A 155 10.95 -1.64 -7.42
C TYR A 155 11.33 -3.02 -7.97
N ASP A 156 12.53 -3.11 -8.57
CA ASP A 156 13.17 -4.37 -8.92
C ASP A 156 14.68 -4.29 -8.69
N GLY A 157 15.17 -5.07 -7.74
CA GLY A 157 16.56 -5.11 -7.30
C GLY A 157 17.51 -5.93 -8.17
N ILE A 158 17.04 -6.49 -9.31
CA ILE A 158 17.90 -7.37 -10.14
C ILE A 158 19.16 -6.64 -10.68
N ASN A 159 19.04 -5.35 -10.92
CA ASN A 159 20.13 -4.50 -11.41
C ASN A 159 20.79 -3.66 -10.30
N ASP A 160 20.36 -3.82 -9.05
CA ASP A 160 20.96 -3.14 -7.90
C ASP A 160 22.17 -3.94 -7.40
N GLU A 161 23.37 -3.39 -7.52
CA GLU A 161 24.61 -4.08 -7.13
C GLU A 161 24.63 -4.56 -5.66
N LYS A 162 23.91 -3.86 -4.77
CA LYS A 162 23.82 -4.21 -3.35
C LYS A 162 22.77 -5.29 -3.07
N LEU A 163 21.75 -5.40 -3.93
CA LEU A 163 20.58 -6.24 -3.69
C LEU A 163 20.37 -7.36 -4.71
N LYS A 164 21.15 -7.40 -5.80
CA LYS A 164 20.98 -8.37 -6.92
C LYS A 164 20.98 -9.84 -6.51
N ASN A 165 21.62 -10.19 -5.40
CA ASN A 165 21.69 -11.58 -4.92
C ASN A 165 20.36 -12.04 -4.29
N ALA A 166 19.61 -11.15 -3.70
CA ALA A 166 18.22 -11.37 -3.26
C ALA A 166 17.21 -10.88 -4.30
N ALA A 167 17.58 -9.85 -5.07
CA ALA A 167 16.80 -9.17 -6.10
C ALA A 167 15.32 -9.00 -5.71
N PRO A 168 15.04 -8.28 -4.61
CA PRO A 168 13.66 -8.04 -4.19
C PRO A 168 12.91 -7.25 -5.27
N TYR A 169 11.65 -7.59 -5.48
CA TYR A 169 10.76 -6.79 -6.32
C TYR A 169 9.46 -6.46 -5.59
N VAL A 170 8.81 -5.39 -6.00
CA VAL A 170 7.49 -4.96 -5.50
C VAL A 170 6.65 -4.46 -6.66
N TYR A 171 5.43 -4.97 -6.78
CA TYR A 171 4.40 -4.48 -7.69
C TYR A 171 3.17 -3.99 -6.91
N TYR A 172 2.44 -3.08 -7.52
CA TYR A 172 1.20 -2.52 -7.03
C TYR A 172 0.12 -2.50 -8.11
N ALA A 173 -1.12 -2.76 -7.73
CA ALA A 173 -2.29 -2.54 -8.59
C ALA A 173 -3.44 -1.89 -7.82
N ASN A 174 -4.08 -0.89 -8.42
CA ASN A 174 -5.32 -0.34 -7.89
C ASN A 174 -6.49 -1.27 -8.29
N VAL A 175 -7.06 -1.95 -7.32
CA VAL A 175 -8.18 -2.89 -7.50
C VAL A 175 -9.51 -2.33 -6.97
N THR A 176 -9.59 -1.03 -6.72
CA THR A 176 -10.81 -0.36 -6.23
C THR A 176 -12.01 -0.63 -7.12
N SER A 177 -11.83 -0.65 -8.43
CA SER A 177 -12.91 -0.92 -9.40
C SER A 177 -13.53 -2.31 -9.29
N LEU A 178 -12.82 -3.27 -8.69
CA LEU A 178 -13.33 -4.62 -8.42
C LEU A 178 -14.08 -4.69 -7.07
N LEU A 179 -13.66 -3.90 -6.07
CA LEU A 179 -14.19 -4.01 -4.72
C LEU A 179 -15.28 -2.97 -4.40
N ALA A 180 -15.22 -1.77 -4.98
CA ALA A 180 -16.19 -0.72 -4.71
C ALA A 180 -17.63 -1.07 -5.19
N PRO A 181 -17.85 -1.74 -6.34
CA PRO A 181 -19.18 -2.18 -6.76
C PRO A 181 -19.58 -3.56 -6.19
N ALA A 182 -18.68 -4.25 -5.46
CA ALA A 182 -18.92 -5.61 -4.98
C ALA A 182 -20.07 -5.67 -3.99
N THR A 183 -20.96 -6.64 -4.15
CA THR A 183 -22.07 -6.88 -3.23
C THR A 183 -21.63 -7.68 -2.00
N LYS A 184 -20.50 -8.38 -2.10
CA LYS A 184 -19.91 -9.16 -1.03
C LYS A 184 -18.44 -8.83 -0.89
N VAL A 185 -18.12 -7.98 0.08
CA VAL A 185 -16.74 -7.55 0.39
C VAL A 185 -16.14 -8.41 1.51
N VAL A 186 -16.92 -8.82 2.48
CA VAL A 186 -16.48 -9.70 3.59
C VAL A 186 -16.28 -11.12 3.10
N GLY A 187 -15.12 -11.71 3.40
CA GLY A 187 -14.79 -13.09 3.03
C GLY A 187 -13.33 -13.28 2.67
N ASP A 188 -13.06 -14.41 2.01
CA ASP A 188 -11.72 -14.85 1.64
C ASP A 188 -11.28 -14.20 0.32
N TYR A 189 -10.09 -13.60 0.34
CA TYR A 189 -9.36 -13.08 -0.82
C TYR A 189 -8.19 -14.00 -1.11
N THR A 190 -8.02 -14.42 -2.36
CA THR A 190 -6.93 -15.30 -2.77
C THR A 190 -6.09 -14.61 -3.84
N VAL A 191 -4.78 -14.65 -3.66
CA VAL A 191 -3.81 -14.23 -4.69
C VAL A 191 -3.03 -15.46 -5.13
N ALA A 192 -2.91 -15.62 -6.44
CA ALA A 192 -2.21 -16.74 -7.05
C ALA A 192 -1.14 -16.24 -8.03
N ASN A 193 -0.15 -17.09 -8.28
CA ASN A 193 0.92 -16.88 -9.25
C ASN A 193 1.88 -15.71 -8.95
N VAL A 194 2.11 -15.40 -7.67
CA VAL A 194 3.21 -14.55 -7.26
C VAL A 194 4.53 -15.28 -7.44
N ARG A 195 5.43 -14.77 -8.28
CA ARG A 195 6.74 -15.35 -8.53
C ARG A 195 7.69 -15.12 -7.34
N ALA A 196 8.45 -16.14 -6.97
CA ALA A 196 9.47 -16.07 -5.93
C ALA A 196 10.59 -17.07 -6.23
N ALA A 197 11.75 -16.87 -5.64
CA ALA A 197 12.83 -17.84 -5.72
C ALA A 197 12.50 -19.08 -4.87
N LEU A 198 12.74 -20.25 -5.42
CA LEU A 198 12.55 -21.52 -4.73
C LEU A 198 13.88 -22.14 -4.31
N GLY A 199 13.84 -23.15 -3.43
CA GLY A 199 15.03 -23.76 -2.86
C GLY A 199 15.73 -22.80 -1.90
N GLN A 200 17.05 -22.67 -2.02
CA GLN A 200 17.86 -21.80 -1.18
C GLN A 200 18.56 -20.71 -1.98
N ILE A 201 18.40 -19.47 -1.59
CA ILE A 201 19.09 -18.31 -2.16
C ILE A 201 19.88 -17.59 -1.07
N GLU A 202 20.76 -16.68 -1.46
CA GLU A 202 21.54 -15.88 -0.52
C GLU A 202 20.63 -14.95 0.28
N GLY A 203 20.66 -15.07 1.61
CA GLY A 203 19.86 -14.30 2.56
C GLY A 203 18.43 -14.81 2.75
N GLY A 204 18.10 -15.97 2.17
CA GLY A 204 16.76 -16.56 2.28
C GLY A 204 15.80 -16.11 1.18
N SER A 205 14.68 -16.83 1.06
CA SER A 205 13.61 -16.46 0.15
C SER A 205 12.37 -16.06 0.93
N ALA A 206 11.89 -14.84 0.67
CA ALA A 206 10.67 -14.29 1.25
C ALA A 206 9.72 -13.81 0.16
N ALA A 207 8.42 -14.09 0.31
CA ALA A 207 7.42 -13.66 -0.65
C ALA A 207 6.03 -13.59 -0.03
N GLY A 208 5.23 -12.63 -0.47
CA GLY A 208 3.86 -12.49 -0.03
C GLY A 208 3.10 -11.41 -0.81
N TRP A 209 1.85 -11.27 -0.42
CA TRP A 209 0.96 -10.23 -0.94
C TRP A 209 0.22 -9.54 0.18
N ALA A 210 -0.16 -8.29 -0.06
CA ALA A 210 -0.96 -7.49 0.86
C ALA A 210 -2.07 -6.75 0.09
N LEU A 211 -3.27 -6.74 0.65
CA LEU A 211 -4.41 -5.99 0.15
C LEU A 211 -4.80 -4.93 1.17
N VAL A 212 -4.63 -3.69 0.80
CA VAL A 212 -5.09 -2.52 1.56
C VAL A 212 -6.52 -2.23 1.17
N ILE A 213 -7.43 -2.13 2.13
CA ILE A 213 -8.83 -1.75 1.91
C ILE A 213 -9.18 -0.58 2.82
N VAL A 214 -9.59 0.54 2.23
CA VAL A 214 -10.21 1.67 2.93
C VAL A 214 -11.70 1.65 2.65
N TYR A 215 -12.51 1.71 3.71
CA TYR A 215 -13.95 1.56 3.60
C TYR A 215 -14.68 2.52 4.55
N GLU A 216 -15.90 2.89 4.16
CA GLU A 216 -16.80 3.67 5.00
C GLU A 216 -17.24 2.86 6.22
N ASN A 217 -17.33 3.53 7.36
CA ASN A 217 -17.90 3.00 8.59
C ASN A 217 -18.65 4.15 9.28
N PRO A 218 -19.99 4.22 9.15
CA PRO A 218 -20.78 5.32 9.70
C PRO A 218 -20.66 5.49 11.22
N ASP A 219 -20.33 4.39 11.94
CA ASP A 219 -20.18 4.39 13.40
C ASP A 219 -18.80 4.90 13.85
N SER A 220 -17.88 5.13 12.90
CA SER A 220 -16.53 5.58 13.19
C SER A 220 -16.46 7.10 13.28
N ASN A 221 -15.50 7.61 14.07
CA ASN A 221 -15.09 8.99 13.99
C ASN A 221 -14.45 9.28 12.62
N VAL A 222 -14.42 10.56 12.24
CA VAL A 222 -13.70 10.95 11.03
C VAL A 222 -12.20 10.78 11.25
N LYS A 223 -11.53 10.18 10.28
CA LYS A 223 -10.10 9.87 10.34
C LYS A 223 -9.37 10.42 9.12
N LYS A 224 -8.13 10.81 9.34
CA LYS A 224 -7.15 10.93 8.27
C LYS A 224 -6.52 9.57 8.05
N ILE A 225 -6.52 9.13 6.81
CA ILE A 225 -5.82 7.91 6.37
C ILE A 225 -4.78 8.32 5.33
N ILE A 226 -3.55 7.86 5.51
CA ILE A 226 -2.44 8.11 4.59
C ILE A 226 -1.70 6.80 4.38
N THR A 227 -1.47 6.41 3.13
CA THR A 227 -0.61 5.28 2.76
C THR A 227 0.58 5.76 1.96
N TYR A 228 1.76 5.25 2.29
CA TYR A 228 2.98 5.42 1.51
C TYR A 228 3.41 4.10 0.92
N ASP A 229 3.77 4.09 -0.33
CA ASP A 229 4.47 2.98 -0.97
C ASP A 229 5.74 3.45 -1.68
N GLY A 230 6.67 2.55 -1.82
CA GLY A 230 7.99 2.73 -2.36
C GLY A 230 8.84 1.51 -2.06
N PHE A 231 10.15 1.68 -1.99
CA PHE A 231 11.05 0.62 -1.57
C PHE A 231 12.27 1.19 -0.84
N SER A 232 12.60 0.58 0.28
CA SER A 232 13.87 0.83 0.99
C SER A 232 14.39 -0.45 1.62
N ALA A 233 15.64 -0.77 1.33
CA ALA A 233 16.37 -1.78 2.06
C ALA A 233 16.92 -1.14 3.33
N ILE A 234 16.28 -1.41 4.48
CA ILE A 234 16.74 -0.88 5.76
C ILE A 234 17.99 -1.64 6.18
N THR A 235 19.12 -0.93 6.20
CA THR A 235 20.47 -1.45 6.49
C THR A 235 21.09 -0.66 7.65
N ASN A 236 22.29 -1.02 8.11
CA ASN A 236 23.00 -0.24 9.14
C ASN A 236 23.27 1.20 8.72
N GLU A 237 23.34 1.45 7.41
CA GLU A 237 23.65 2.74 6.83
C GLU A 237 22.40 3.48 6.38
N GLU A 238 21.23 2.80 6.35
CA GLU A 238 19.99 3.33 5.81
C GLU A 238 18.82 3.11 6.77
N SER A 239 18.29 4.21 7.28
CA SER A 239 17.03 4.29 8.00
C SER A 239 16.00 5.03 7.17
N LYS A 240 14.71 4.85 7.47
CA LYS A 240 13.64 5.59 6.78
C LYS A 240 12.72 6.25 7.77
N THR A 241 12.47 7.54 7.58
CA THR A 241 11.51 8.31 8.34
C THR A 241 10.36 8.76 7.45
N PHE A 242 9.14 8.56 7.92
CA PHE A 242 7.92 9.04 7.28
C PHE A 242 7.30 10.13 8.13
N SER A 243 7.23 11.34 7.60
CA SER A 243 6.55 12.46 8.26
C SER A 243 5.11 12.52 7.80
N PHE A 244 4.20 12.03 8.63
CA PHE A 244 2.77 12.15 8.40
C PHE A 244 2.27 13.52 8.85
N LYS A 245 1.56 14.20 7.96
CA LYS A 245 1.02 15.56 8.16
C LYS A 245 -0.38 15.67 7.58
N GLY A 246 -0.99 16.86 7.70
CA GLY A 246 -2.29 17.11 7.09
C GLY A 246 -3.45 16.53 7.89
N PHE A 247 -3.28 16.38 9.20
CA PHE A 247 -4.32 16.06 10.17
C PHE A 247 -4.22 17.05 11.34
N LYS A 248 -5.24 17.04 12.18
CA LYS A 248 -5.22 17.68 13.49
C LYS A 248 -6.02 16.82 14.45
N THR A 249 -5.38 16.33 15.50
CA THR A 249 -6.06 15.50 16.50
C THR A 249 -7.13 16.30 17.26
N PRO A 250 -8.12 15.64 17.88
CA PRO A 250 -9.18 16.31 18.64
C PRO A 250 -8.64 17.30 19.69
N GLU A 251 -9.42 18.33 20.01
CA GLU A 251 -9.01 19.38 20.94
C GLU A 251 -8.97 18.90 22.40
N GLU A 252 -9.89 18.04 22.82
CA GLU A 252 -10.07 17.66 24.23
C GLU A 252 -10.25 16.16 24.45
N ASP A 253 -10.85 15.45 23.47
CA ASP A 253 -11.22 14.04 23.62
C ASP A 253 -10.04 13.10 23.41
N ASP A 254 -10.18 11.87 23.90
CA ASP A 254 -9.31 10.75 23.52
C ASP A 254 -9.58 10.37 22.06
N PHE A 255 -8.55 9.92 21.39
CA PHE A 255 -8.61 9.55 19.99
C PHE A 255 -7.73 8.32 19.69
N LYS A 256 -8.05 7.64 18.60
CA LYS A 256 -7.32 6.45 18.15
C LYS A 256 -6.35 6.79 17.04
N THR A 257 -5.18 6.16 17.12
CA THR A 257 -4.16 6.20 16.08
C THR A 257 -3.71 4.78 15.80
N ARG A 258 -3.57 4.41 14.52
CA ARG A 258 -3.09 3.10 14.07
C ARG A 258 -1.99 3.26 13.05
N ILE A 259 -1.04 2.37 13.13
CA ILE A 259 0.04 2.25 12.17
C ILE A 259 0.04 0.85 11.57
N MET A 260 0.36 0.78 10.30
CA MET A 260 0.42 -0.46 9.53
C MET A 260 1.66 -0.46 8.66
N GLY A 261 2.17 -1.65 8.36
CA GLY A 261 3.27 -1.79 7.42
C GLY A 261 3.43 -3.21 6.93
N VAL A 262 4.16 -3.33 5.81
CA VAL A 262 4.47 -4.61 5.16
C VAL A 262 5.93 -4.60 4.74
N THR A 263 6.64 -5.70 5.07
CA THR A 263 8.04 -5.88 4.73
C THR A 263 8.35 -7.31 4.28
N LEU A 264 9.51 -7.47 3.65
CA LEU A 264 10.16 -8.76 3.41
C LEU A 264 11.44 -8.85 4.26
N GLU A 265 11.92 -10.07 4.50
CA GLU A 265 13.22 -10.40 5.12
C GLU A 265 13.33 -10.05 6.61
N GLY A 266 12.23 -9.85 7.33
CA GLY A 266 12.27 -9.78 8.79
C GLY A 266 12.38 -11.18 9.41
N ASP A 267 13.41 -11.44 10.22
CA ASP A 267 13.74 -12.74 10.76
C ASP A 267 13.34 -12.93 12.23
N LEU A 268 12.70 -14.06 12.52
CA LEU A 268 12.13 -14.32 13.86
C LEU A 268 13.13 -14.18 15.01
N ASN A 269 14.37 -14.60 14.81
CA ASN A 269 15.37 -14.69 15.89
C ASN A 269 16.53 -13.69 15.72
N MET A 270 16.44 -12.77 14.78
CA MET A 270 17.45 -11.74 14.55
C MET A 270 17.00 -10.42 15.18
N MET A 271 17.61 -10.08 16.31
CA MET A 271 17.32 -8.83 17.02
C MET A 271 18.04 -7.65 16.37
N GLY A 272 17.45 -6.47 16.47
CA GLY A 272 18.11 -5.21 16.13
C GLY A 272 17.33 -4.31 15.18
N ASP A 273 16.20 -4.73 14.69
CA ASP A 273 15.25 -3.89 13.96
C ASP A 273 14.28 -3.21 14.92
N ASN A 274 13.91 -1.98 14.61
CA ASN A 274 13.04 -1.18 15.46
C ASN A 274 12.16 -0.26 14.62
N VAL A 275 10.94 -0.07 15.09
CA VAL A 275 10.02 0.97 14.59
C VAL A 275 9.65 1.89 15.75
N SER A 276 9.83 3.19 15.57
CA SER A 276 9.50 4.17 16.61
C SER A 276 8.67 5.32 16.06
N ILE A 277 7.88 5.91 16.94
CA ILE A 277 7.12 7.13 16.68
C ILE A 277 7.80 8.28 17.39
N THR A 278 7.99 9.38 16.67
CA THR A 278 8.35 10.69 17.23
C THR A 278 7.21 11.67 16.95
N VAL A 279 6.78 12.39 17.98
CA VAL A 279 5.74 13.39 17.85
C VAL A 279 6.35 14.78 18.14
N PRO A 280 6.52 15.63 17.12
CA PRO A 280 7.20 16.91 17.25
C PRO A 280 6.55 17.84 18.31
N GLU A 281 5.22 17.86 18.38
CA GLU A 281 4.48 18.73 19.30
C GLU A 281 4.69 18.37 20.77
N SER A 282 4.92 17.09 21.08
CA SER A 282 5.23 16.66 22.47
C SER A 282 6.73 16.51 22.71
N GLY A 283 7.55 16.49 21.66
CA GLY A 283 8.97 16.19 21.72
C GLY A 283 9.30 14.74 22.15
N LYS A 284 8.31 13.84 22.11
CA LYS A 284 8.45 12.47 22.62
C LYS A 284 8.68 11.47 21.51
N THR A 285 9.49 10.47 21.83
CA THR A 285 9.76 9.30 20.97
C THR A 285 9.46 8.03 21.76
N THR A 286 8.80 7.08 21.11
CA THR A 286 8.55 5.76 21.68
C THR A 286 8.77 4.67 20.65
N SER A 287 9.41 3.56 21.04
CA SER A 287 9.47 2.37 20.20
C SER A 287 8.12 1.67 20.21
N LEU A 288 7.71 1.17 19.07
CA LEU A 288 6.53 0.33 18.95
C LEU A 288 6.85 -1.08 19.43
N GLU A 289 5.90 -1.66 20.14
CA GLU A 289 5.98 -3.05 20.58
C GLU A 289 4.60 -3.65 20.81
N SER A 290 4.52 -4.96 20.73
CA SER A 290 3.37 -5.76 21.14
C SER A 290 3.86 -7.10 21.72
N LYS A 291 2.94 -7.91 22.23
CA LYS A 291 3.29 -9.25 22.75
C LYS A 291 3.96 -10.14 21.69
N VAL A 292 3.61 -9.94 20.42
CA VAL A 292 4.12 -10.75 19.31
C VAL A 292 5.22 -10.05 18.50
N ARG A 293 5.43 -8.73 18.73
CA ARG A 293 6.48 -7.92 18.11
C ARG A 293 7.26 -7.16 19.19
N PRO A 294 8.34 -7.74 19.73
CA PRO A 294 9.22 -7.01 20.65
C PRO A 294 9.86 -5.81 19.96
N ALA A 295 10.09 -4.72 20.71
CA ALA A 295 10.66 -3.48 20.17
C ALA A 295 12.04 -3.65 19.49
N GLN A 296 12.80 -4.70 19.87
CA GLN A 296 14.14 -5.00 19.32
C GLN A 296 14.14 -6.12 18.27
N ASN A 297 12.97 -6.63 17.91
CA ASN A 297 12.74 -7.62 16.86
C ASN A 297 11.33 -7.41 16.33
N PHE A 298 11.12 -6.23 15.74
CA PHE A 298 9.81 -5.80 15.32
C PHE A 298 9.35 -6.55 14.07
N PHE A 299 10.26 -6.77 13.10
CA PHE A 299 10.03 -7.59 11.93
C PHE A 299 10.53 -9.01 12.18
N ASN A 300 9.63 -9.89 12.49
CA ASN A 300 9.93 -11.22 13.02
C ASN A 300 9.11 -12.33 12.35
N SER A 301 8.95 -12.23 11.04
CA SER A 301 8.22 -13.20 10.22
C SER A 301 6.80 -13.45 10.74
N SER A 302 6.00 -12.40 10.89
CA SER A 302 4.63 -12.56 11.39
C SER A 302 3.61 -11.64 10.74
N ILE A 303 2.35 -12.08 10.79
CA ILE A 303 1.19 -11.27 10.43
C ILE A 303 0.34 -11.11 11.68
N ASN A 304 0.17 -9.86 12.18
CA ASN A 304 -0.55 -9.60 13.41
C ASN A 304 -1.44 -8.34 13.36
N VAL A 305 -2.41 -8.34 14.26
CA VAL A 305 -3.19 -7.16 14.64
C VAL A 305 -3.03 -6.98 16.14
N ASN A 306 -2.42 -5.88 16.55
CA ASN A 306 -2.07 -5.62 17.95
C ASN A 306 -1.24 -6.77 18.55
N ASP A 307 -1.72 -7.36 19.62
CA ASP A 307 -1.09 -8.45 20.36
C ASP A 307 -1.35 -9.85 19.78
N ASP A 308 -2.18 -9.96 18.73
CA ASP A 308 -2.69 -11.22 18.22
C ASP A 308 -2.16 -11.56 16.82
N LEU A 309 -1.63 -12.78 16.68
CA LEU A 309 -1.28 -13.33 15.38
C LEU A 309 -2.55 -13.64 14.57
N VAL A 310 -2.60 -13.19 13.33
CA VAL A 310 -3.75 -13.42 12.45
C VAL A 310 -3.73 -14.85 11.94
N THR A 311 -4.80 -15.60 12.23
CA THR A 311 -4.96 -17.00 11.81
C THR A 311 -6.06 -17.22 10.75
N GLN A 312 -6.85 -16.21 10.43
CA GLN A 312 -7.85 -16.25 9.36
C GLN A 312 -7.18 -16.15 7.99
N ARG A 313 -6.31 -17.12 7.68
CA ARG A 313 -5.50 -17.22 6.45
C ARG A 313 -5.33 -18.70 6.06
N LYS A 314 -4.95 -18.95 4.82
CA LYS A 314 -4.61 -20.29 4.33
C LYS A 314 -3.30 -20.22 3.52
N PRO A 315 -2.21 -20.87 4.01
CA PRO A 315 -2.05 -21.44 5.34
C PRO A 315 -2.02 -20.36 6.43
N ALA A 316 -2.38 -20.73 7.66
CA ALA A 316 -2.36 -19.84 8.82
C ALA A 316 -1.03 -19.94 9.59
N SER A 317 0.09 -19.77 8.91
CA SER A 317 1.43 -19.86 9.50
C SER A 317 1.64 -18.76 10.54
N LEU A 318 2.06 -19.13 11.76
CA LEU A 318 2.45 -18.17 12.78
C LEU A 318 3.83 -17.56 12.51
N ASN A 319 4.71 -18.31 11.83
CA ASN A 319 5.98 -17.86 11.28
C ASN A 319 5.87 -17.88 9.75
N THR A 320 5.95 -16.73 9.13
CA THR A 320 5.72 -16.49 7.70
C THR A 320 7.00 -16.48 6.88
N LEU A 321 8.13 -16.87 7.50
CA LEU A 321 9.42 -17.05 6.84
C LEU A 321 9.83 -15.83 5.98
N GLY A 322 9.99 -14.67 6.66
CA GLY A 322 10.46 -13.44 6.05
C GLY A 322 9.36 -12.52 5.48
N PHE A 323 8.08 -12.85 5.59
CA PHE A 323 7.00 -11.93 5.21
C PHE A 323 6.33 -11.34 6.45
N ASP A 324 6.40 -10.03 6.61
CA ASP A 324 5.79 -9.32 7.74
C ASP A 324 4.66 -8.41 7.32
N LEU A 325 3.55 -8.45 8.06
CA LEU A 325 2.44 -7.52 7.95
C LEU A 325 1.94 -7.19 9.36
N PHE A 326 1.83 -5.91 9.68
CA PHE A 326 1.32 -5.51 10.99
C PHE A 326 0.27 -4.41 10.89
N ARG A 327 -0.66 -4.42 11.84
CA ARG A 327 -1.59 -3.34 12.17
C ARG A 327 -1.59 -3.18 13.68
N MET A 328 -1.24 -1.98 14.16
CA MET A 328 -1.10 -1.71 15.58
C MET A 328 -1.82 -0.44 15.98
N ASP A 329 -2.63 -0.52 17.03
CA ASP A 329 -3.15 0.64 17.75
C ASP A 329 -2.02 1.26 18.58
N ILE A 330 -1.84 2.56 18.50
CA ILE A 330 -0.84 3.28 19.26
C ILE A 330 -1.39 3.56 20.66
N LYS A 331 -0.68 3.06 21.67
CA LYS A 331 -0.99 3.37 23.07
C LYS A 331 -0.72 4.84 23.35
N ASN A 332 -1.75 5.58 23.67
CA ASN A 332 -1.69 7.02 23.91
C ASN A 332 -2.43 7.42 25.20
N ASP A 333 -2.12 6.74 26.29
CA ASP A 333 -2.76 6.93 27.59
C ASP A 333 -2.59 8.39 28.05
N ASN A 334 -3.70 9.03 28.40
CA ASN A 334 -3.75 10.44 28.80
C ASN A 334 -3.12 11.39 27.76
N ARG A 335 -3.09 11.01 26.49
CA ARG A 335 -2.52 11.81 25.38
C ARG A 335 -1.04 12.16 25.61
N TYR A 336 -0.34 11.25 26.27
CA TYR A 336 1.05 11.46 26.66
C TYR A 336 1.99 11.53 25.47
N LEU A 337 1.85 10.63 24.51
CA LEU A 337 2.70 10.57 23.31
C LEU A 337 2.22 11.55 22.24
N ILE A 338 0.97 11.40 21.82
CA ILE A 338 0.33 12.25 20.81
C ILE A 338 -0.64 13.16 21.53
N PRO A 339 -0.33 14.47 21.68
CA PRO A 339 -1.23 15.41 22.37
C PRO A 339 -2.45 15.75 21.53
N ASN A 340 -3.44 16.37 22.17
CA ASN A 340 -4.52 17.05 21.45
C ASN A 340 -3.93 18.18 20.59
N ASN A 341 -4.59 18.49 19.47
CA ASN A 341 -4.15 19.46 18.48
C ASN A 341 -2.81 19.13 17.79
N ALA A 342 -2.31 17.90 17.88
CA ALA A 342 -1.14 17.46 17.10
C ALA A 342 -1.45 17.44 15.60
N THR A 343 -0.49 17.89 14.78
CA THR A 343 -0.63 18.05 13.34
C THR A 343 0.39 17.23 12.55
N SER A 344 1.35 16.62 13.25
CA SER A 344 2.40 15.81 12.65
C SER A 344 2.80 14.62 13.51
N LEU A 345 3.31 13.59 12.85
CA LEU A 345 3.83 12.38 13.46
C LEU A 345 4.91 11.80 12.55
N ASP A 346 6.08 11.51 13.10
CA ASP A 346 7.17 10.86 12.39
C ASP A 346 7.24 9.38 12.78
N LEU A 347 7.24 8.51 11.78
CA LEU A 347 7.43 7.08 11.94
C LEU A 347 8.82 6.70 11.42
N ASN A 348 9.66 6.15 12.31
CA ASN A 348 11.05 5.87 12.01
C ASN A 348 11.28 4.36 11.96
N TYR A 349 11.83 3.88 10.85
CA TYR A 349 12.26 2.51 10.61
C TYR A 349 13.78 2.45 10.69
N THR A 350 14.31 1.66 11.62
CA THR A 350 15.75 1.55 11.87
C THR A 350 16.15 0.10 12.07
N ARG A 351 17.46 -0.17 11.98
CA ARG A 351 18.02 -1.46 12.30
C ARG A 351 19.44 -1.34 12.83
N SER A 352 19.93 -2.40 13.49
CA SER A 352 21.32 -2.54 13.89
C SER A 352 21.97 -3.86 13.46
N ARG A 353 21.21 -4.88 13.10
CA ARG A 353 21.74 -6.20 12.68
C ARG A 353 20.96 -6.82 11.52
N ASP A 354 19.66 -6.96 11.67
CA ASP A 354 18.83 -7.62 10.66
C ASP A 354 18.49 -6.67 9.50
N ARG A 355 18.49 -7.17 8.26
CA ARG A 355 18.11 -6.42 7.07
C ARG A 355 16.67 -6.76 6.70
N TYR A 356 15.84 -5.74 6.45
CA TYR A 356 14.50 -5.95 5.93
C TYR A 356 14.18 -4.97 4.81
N PHE A 357 13.20 -5.34 3.98
CA PHE A 357 12.77 -4.57 2.82
C PHE A 357 11.39 -3.97 3.08
N LEU A 358 11.36 -2.68 3.34
CA LEU A 358 10.12 -1.94 3.56
C LEU A 358 9.54 -1.48 2.21
N PHE A 359 8.24 -1.73 1.98
CA PHE A 359 7.59 -1.28 0.75
C PHE A 359 6.20 -0.64 0.95
N LEU A 360 5.59 -0.78 2.11
CA LEU A 360 4.29 -0.18 2.43
C LEU A 360 4.25 0.24 3.88
N THR A 361 3.78 1.46 4.15
CA THR A 361 3.41 1.92 5.48
C THR A 361 2.16 2.80 5.43
N ALA A 362 1.36 2.80 6.50
CA ALA A 362 0.13 3.57 6.57
C ALA A 362 -0.14 4.11 7.97
N LEU A 363 -0.77 5.26 8.02
CA LEU A 363 -1.32 5.88 9.22
C LEU A 363 -2.83 6.01 9.10
N GLU A 364 -3.54 5.66 10.16
CA GLU A 364 -4.93 6.01 10.43
C GLU A 364 -4.96 6.79 11.74
N ILE A 365 -5.51 8.01 11.73
CA ILE A 365 -5.60 8.85 12.93
C ILE A 365 -6.94 9.58 12.98
N GLU A 366 -7.62 9.53 14.14
CA GLU A 366 -8.85 10.28 14.35
C GLU A 366 -8.56 11.78 14.34
N ASN A 367 -9.38 12.50 13.60
CA ASN A 367 -9.18 13.91 13.31
C ASN A 367 -10.27 14.77 13.96
N ASN A 368 -9.92 16.03 14.27
CA ASN A 368 -10.87 17.00 14.77
C ASN A 368 -12.00 17.23 13.75
N PRO A 369 -13.26 16.92 14.08
CA PRO A 369 -14.37 17.05 13.11
C PRO A 369 -14.64 18.50 12.70
N LYS A 370 -14.30 19.49 13.53
CA LYS A 370 -14.46 20.93 13.19
C LYS A 370 -13.45 21.36 12.10
N GLU A 371 -12.23 20.86 12.17
CA GLU A 371 -11.17 21.14 11.18
C GLU A 371 -11.49 20.53 9.81
N ILE A 372 -12.14 19.37 9.79
CA ILE A 372 -12.53 18.71 8.54
C ILE A 372 -13.51 19.59 7.78
N THR A 373 -14.47 20.20 8.46
CA THR A 373 -15.41 21.13 7.81
C THR A 373 -14.67 22.30 7.18
N GLN A 374 -13.59 22.79 7.78
CA GLN A 374 -12.73 23.83 7.20
C GLN A 374 -11.79 23.32 6.12
N LEU A 375 -11.17 22.14 6.31
CA LEU A 375 -10.27 21.51 5.31
C LEU A 375 -11.03 21.01 4.08
N TYR A 376 -12.20 20.42 4.24
CA TYR A 376 -13.10 20.13 3.11
C TYR A 376 -13.52 21.40 2.37
N ARG A 377 -13.62 22.52 3.10
CA ARG A 377 -13.87 23.85 2.51
C ARG A 377 -12.64 24.42 1.78
N SER A 378 -11.41 24.07 2.20
CA SER A 378 -10.19 24.75 1.73
C SER A 378 -9.25 23.93 0.83
N THR A 379 -9.32 22.60 0.79
CA THR A 379 -8.23 21.79 0.21
C THR A 379 -8.56 20.94 -1.00
N ARG A 380 -9.81 20.82 -1.45
CA ARG A 380 -10.10 20.15 -2.71
C ARG A 380 -10.03 21.12 -3.89
N VAL A 381 -8.85 21.67 -4.12
CA VAL A 381 -8.50 22.22 -5.41
C VAL A 381 -7.60 21.20 -6.12
N THR A 382 -8.18 20.33 -6.92
CA THR A 382 -7.39 19.48 -7.82
C THR A 382 -6.94 20.33 -8.99
N LYS A 383 -5.63 20.47 -9.20
CA LYS A 383 -5.09 21.14 -10.36
C LYS A 383 -5.08 20.20 -11.55
N LEU A 384 -5.70 20.58 -12.62
CA LEU A 384 -5.67 19.89 -13.90
C LEU A 384 -5.10 20.80 -14.96
N THR A 385 -4.16 20.30 -15.75
CA THR A 385 -3.70 20.97 -16.95
C THR A 385 -4.45 20.34 -18.12
N ALA A 386 -5.28 21.10 -18.83
CA ALA A 386 -6.09 20.58 -19.92
C ALA A 386 -5.88 21.40 -21.18
N LYS A 387 -5.62 20.72 -22.30
CA LYS A 387 -5.39 21.34 -23.61
C LYS A 387 -6.64 21.98 -24.23
N ASP A 388 -7.82 21.43 -23.93
CA ASP A 388 -9.08 21.72 -24.63
C ASP A 388 -10.14 22.33 -23.71
N THR A 389 -9.76 22.86 -22.55
CA THR A 389 -10.70 23.41 -21.56
C THR A 389 -10.25 24.79 -21.13
N GLU A 390 -11.19 25.71 -21.02
CA GLU A 390 -10.89 27.07 -20.55
C GLU A 390 -10.33 27.09 -19.13
N LYS A 391 -9.32 27.95 -18.90
CA LYS A 391 -8.76 28.19 -17.59
C LYS A 391 -9.84 28.69 -16.62
N GLY A 392 -9.81 28.20 -15.37
CA GLY A 392 -10.70 28.67 -14.32
C GLY A 392 -11.00 27.62 -13.26
N TYR A 393 -11.86 27.97 -12.32
CA TYR A 393 -12.30 27.15 -11.21
C TYR A 393 -13.66 26.53 -11.52
N TYR A 394 -13.70 25.21 -11.66
CA TYR A 394 -14.91 24.46 -11.99
C TYR A 394 -15.49 23.83 -10.73
N VAL A 395 -16.78 24.03 -10.48
CA VAL A 395 -17.46 23.37 -9.36
C VAL A 395 -17.97 22.01 -9.79
N ILE A 396 -17.27 20.96 -9.32
CA ILE A 396 -17.53 19.58 -9.68
C ILE A 396 -18.55 18.96 -8.72
N VAL A 397 -19.54 18.28 -9.28
CA VAL A 397 -20.61 17.58 -8.54
C VAL A 397 -20.63 16.07 -8.76
N GLY A 398 -19.70 15.56 -9.54
CA GLY A 398 -19.51 14.13 -9.75
C GLY A 398 -18.44 13.83 -10.79
N VAL A 399 -17.79 12.67 -10.66
CA VAL A 399 -16.83 12.15 -11.63
C VAL A 399 -17.12 10.68 -11.86
N PHE A 400 -17.34 10.29 -13.12
CA PHE A 400 -17.75 8.93 -13.47
C PHE A 400 -17.09 8.42 -14.75
N LEU A 401 -16.80 7.12 -14.76
CA LEU A 401 -16.43 6.37 -15.97
C LEU A 401 -17.67 6.03 -16.80
N ASN A 402 -18.75 5.64 -16.13
CA ASN A 402 -19.96 5.12 -16.78
C ASN A 402 -20.90 6.25 -17.17
N ILE A 403 -21.27 6.31 -18.46
CA ILE A 403 -22.15 7.34 -19.02
C ILE A 403 -23.55 7.33 -18.39
N ASN A 404 -24.06 6.18 -17.94
CA ASN A 404 -25.35 6.13 -17.27
C ASN A 404 -25.33 6.86 -15.92
N ASN A 405 -24.22 6.78 -15.18
CA ASN A 405 -24.04 7.53 -13.93
C ASN A 405 -23.87 9.03 -14.21
N VAL A 406 -23.24 9.39 -15.34
CA VAL A 406 -23.15 10.78 -15.80
C VAL A 406 -24.54 11.34 -16.04
N ASN A 407 -25.35 10.65 -16.85
CA ASN A 407 -26.70 11.08 -17.20
C ASN A 407 -27.59 11.22 -15.96
N LYS A 408 -27.51 10.24 -15.05
CA LYS A 408 -28.25 10.27 -13.79
C LYS A 408 -27.87 11.49 -12.94
N ARG A 409 -26.58 11.78 -12.78
CA ARG A 409 -26.12 12.93 -11.99
C ARG A 409 -26.49 14.27 -12.65
N VAL A 410 -26.42 14.38 -13.98
CA VAL A 410 -26.86 15.58 -14.72
C VAL A 410 -28.36 15.82 -14.50
N GLU A 411 -29.18 14.78 -14.56
CA GLU A 411 -30.61 14.86 -14.30
C GLU A 411 -30.93 15.23 -12.85
N GLU A 412 -30.24 14.64 -11.88
CA GLU A 412 -30.35 14.99 -10.45
C GLU A 412 -30.07 16.48 -10.23
N MET A 413 -28.96 17.01 -10.82
CA MET A 413 -28.61 18.42 -10.71
C MET A 413 -29.66 19.33 -11.34
N LYS A 414 -30.22 18.93 -12.48
CA LYS A 414 -31.30 19.65 -13.14
C LYS A 414 -32.57 19.71 -12.28
N ASN A 415 -32.89 18.64 -11.57
CA ASN A 415 -34.04 18.59 -10.64
C ASN A 415 -33.86 19.55 -9.45
N PHE A 416 -32.61 19.81 -9.04
CA PHE A 416 -32.28 20.84 -8.05
C PHE A 416 -32.16 22.26 -8.66
N GLY A 417 -32.41 22.44 -9.96
CA GLY A 417 -32.36 23.74 -10.64
C GLY A 417 -30.96 24.16 -11.12
N TYR A 418 -30.00 23.27 -11.16
CA TYR A 418 -28.64 23.58 -11.64
C TYR A 418 -28.41 23.13 -13.08
N ASP A 419 -27.76 23.98 -13.90
CA ASP A 419 -27.31 23.64 -15.26
C ASP A 419 -25.99 22.89 -15.19
N ALA A 420 -26.07 21.56 -15.11
CA ALA A 420 -24.89 20.69 -15.03
C ALA A 420 -24.38 20.33 -16.41
N ARG A 421 -23.07 20.47 -16.62
CA ARG A 421 -22.36 20.17 -17.86
C ARG A 421 -21.30 19.10 -17.63
N VAL A 422 -20.87 18.47 -18.73
CA VAL A 422 -19.89 17.38 -18.68
C VAL A 422 -18.59 17.81 -19.36
N TYR A 423 -17.48 17.63 -18.67
CA TYR A 423 -16.14 17.70 -19.21
C TYR A 423 -15.53 16.29 -19.25
N TYR A 424 -15.17 15.81 -20.44
CA TYR A 424 -14.50 14.53 -20.61
C TYR A 424 -12.98 14.71 -20.59
N ASN A 425 -12.33 14.19 -19.57
CA ASN A 425 -10.88 14.15 -19.46
C ASN A 425 -10.35 12.93 -20.21
N ARG A 426 -9.68 13.14 -21.35
CA ARG A 426 -9.17 12.07 -22.21
C ARG A 426 -8.00 11.30 -21.58
N ASP A 427 -7.18 11.97 -20.78
CA ASP A 427 -5.99 11.35 -20.17
C ASP A 427 -6.36 10.40 -19.02
N GLN A 428 -7.42 10.71 -18.30
CA GLN A 428 -7.94 9.90 -17.21
C GLN A 428 -9.11 9.00 -17.60
N VAL A 429 -9.65 9.17 -18.81
CA VAL A 429 -10.86 8.48 -19.31
C VAL A 429 -12.07 8.68 -18.36
N LEU A 430 -12.21 9.91 -17.82
CA LEU A 430 -13.22 10.25 -16.81
C LEU A 430 -14.11 11.39 -17.28
N ASN A 431 -15.40 11.32 -16.94
CA ASN A 431 -16.35 12.40 -17.13
C ASN A 431 -16.53 13.18 -15.84
N PHE A 432 -16.17 14.46 -15.86
CA PHE A 432 -16.37 15.41 -14.78
C PHE A 432 -17.67 16.17 -15.00
N ILE A 433 -18.58 16.15 -14.06
CA ILE A 433 -19.84 16.90 -14.12
C ILE A 433 -19.65 18.16 -13.29
N TYR A 434 -19.85 19.33 -13.90
CA TYR A 434 -19.70 20.61 -13.24
C TYR A 434 -20.94 21.50 -13.44
N VAL A 435 -21.18 22.39 -12.46
CA VAL A 435 -22.33 23.30 -12.44
C VAL A 435 -21.95 24.78 -12.55
N GLY A 436 -20.68 25.07 -12.82
CA GLY A 436 -20.21 26.45 -13.05
C GLY A 436 -18.71 26.49 -13.23
N ARG A 437 -18.25 27.44 -14.02
CA ARG A 437 -16.86 27.85 -14.17
C ARG A 437 -16.73 29.29 -13.69
N PHE A 438 -15.71 29.54 -12.87
CA PHE A 438 -15.47 30.85 -12.25
C PHE A 438 -14.01 31.27 -12.49
N ASP A 439 -13.80 32.58 -12.63
CA ASP A 439 -12.46 33.15 -12.76
C ASP A 439 -11.76 33.33 -11.38
N LYS A 440 -12.55 33.37 -10.30
CA LYS A 440 -12.06 33.50 -8.93
C LYS A 440 -12.47 32.30 -8.09
N TYR A 441 -11.54 31.86 -7.27
CA TYR A 441 -11.72 30.75 -6.32
C TYR A 441 -12.87 31.02 -5.32
N GLU A 442 -12.95 32.25 -4.80
CA GLU A 442 -13.97 32.64 -3.82
C GLU A 442 -15.40 32.52 -4.36
N ASP A 443 -15.60 32.80 -5.66
CA ASP A 443 -16.91 32.68 -6.28
C ASP A 443 -17.29 31.21 -6.54
N ALA A 444 -16.32 30.38 -6.89
CA ALA A 444 -16.51 28.94 -6.97
C ALA A 444 -16.85 28.33 -5.60
N MET A 445 -16.20 28.80 -4.52
CA MET A 445 -16.48 28.36 -3.15
C MET A 445 -17.90 28.69 -2.69
N LYS A 446 -18.39 29.91 -2.99
CA LYS A 446 -19.79 30.27 -2.70
C LYS A 446 -20.77 29.32 -3.38
N LYS A 447 -20.46 28.93 -4.64
CA LYS A 447 -21.29 27.98 -5.38
C LYS A 447 -21.24 26.57 -4.80
N VAL A 448 -20.09 26.13 -4.29
CA VAL A 448 -19.96 24.86 -3.55
C VAL A 448 -20.83 24.89 -2.28
N GLU A 449 -20.79 25.98 -1.52
CA GLU A 449 -21.59 26.15 -0.30
C GLU A 449 -23.10 26.15 -0.62
N GLU A 450 -23.51 26.89 -1.64
CA GLU A 450 -24.90 26.93 -2.13
C GLU A 450 -25.41 25.51 -2.46
N ILE A 451 -24.63 24.71 -3.17
CA ILE A 451 -25.00 23.34 -3.54
C ILE A 451 -25.13 22.45 -2.31
N ARG A 452 -24.21 22.57 -1.34
CA ARG A 452 -24.24 21.83 -0.08
C ARG A 452 -25.48 22.12 0.75
N GLU A 453 -25.90 23.38 0.76
CA GLU A 453 -27.08 23.81 1.53
C GLU A 453 -28.40 23.40 0.87
N ASN A 454 -28.43 23.36 -0.47
CA ASN A 454 -29.68 23.19 -1.23
C ASN A 454 -29.86 21.78 -1.81
N THR A 455 -28.87 20.87 -1.67
CA THR A 455 -28.94 19.54 -2.25
C THR A 455 -28.37 18.47 -1.30
N GLU A 456 -28.77 17.22 -1.53
CA GLU A 456 -28.16 16.05 -0.89
C GLU A 456 -26.94 15.52 -1.65
N ILE A 457 -26.38 16.30 -2.57
CA ILE A 457 -25.19 15.89 -3.33
C ILE A 457 -23.99 15.78 -2.40
N PRO A 458 -23.44 14.57 -2.23
CA PRO A 458 -22.28 14.42 -1.39
C PRO A 458 -21.08 15.11 -2.04
N ASP A 459 -20.55 16.10 -1.32
CA ASP A 459 -19.23 16.64 -1.52
C ASP A 459 -18.93 17.29 -2.90
N PRO A 460 -19.60 18.40 -3.28
CA PRO A 460 -19.16 19.25 -4.40
C PRO A 460 -17.79 19.86 -4.06
N TRP A 461 -16.91 19.95 -5.07
CA TRP A 461 -15.53 20.42 -4.90
C TRP A 461 -15.07 21.27 -6.10
N ILE A 462 -13.90 21.90 -5.98
CA ILE A 462 -13.36 22.81 -7.01
C ILE A 462 -12.23 22.12 -7.78
N LEU A 463 -12.35 22.10 -9.11
CA LEU A 463 -11.29 21.74 -10.04
C LEU A 463 -10.64 23.03 -10.56
N ASP A 464 -9.37 23.24 -10.27
CA ASP A 464 -8.56 24.33 -10.83
C ASP A 464 -7.95 23.86 -12.16
N VAL A 465 -8.44 24.42 -13.25
CA VAL A 465 -7.93 24.15 -14.60
C VAL A 465 -6.96 25.24 -15.00
N ALA A 466 -5.68 24.90 -15.12
CA ALA A 466 -4.63 25.76 -15.63
C ALA A 466 -4.34 25.43 -17.10
N ASN A 467 -3.99 26.43 -17.93
CA ASN A 467 -3.50 26.16 -19.26
C ASN A 467 -2.08 25.58 -19.22
N TYR A 468 -1.72 24.72 -20.20
CA TYR A 468 -0.34 24.39 -20.49
C TYR A 468 0.38 25.69 -20.89
N GLU A 469 1.44 26.05 -20.16
CA GLU A 469 2.45 27.00 -20.65
C GLU A 469 3.38 26.32 -21.64
#